data_d630129f32f6e30b0c1c6920c08cf565
#
_entry.id   d630129f32f6e30b0c1c6920c08cf565
#
_cell.length_a   1.000
_cell.length_b   1.000
_cell.length_c   1.000
_cell.angle_alpha   90.00
_cell.angle_beta   90.00
_cell.angle_gamma   90.00
#
_symmetry.space_group_name_H-M   'P 1'
#
loop_
_entity.id
_entity.type
_entity.pdbx_description
1 polymer ?
#
loop_
_entity_poly.entity_id
_entity_poly.type
_entity_poly.pdbx_seq_one_letter_code
_entity_poly.pdbx_strand_id
1 'polypeptide(L)'
;DGSSNLAPYLRFGVLGLRSAIYRCLDILKNADGRKDLLGIDAWLNNLIWREFHIQIMYYFPESRTQNFRSLYDQLKWRNDHSEFQAWKDGRTGYPVVDAAMRQLDSIGWIPNQARNIAASFLVKDLLIDWRWGEKWFRECLLDGDLAVNTGNWQQVAGTGPDAAPFPRILNPTRQSRKYDPTGNYIRKWVPELADLEKDAIHAPWEKGKKVPGYPKPIITHKFASERALITYQSIKSRSPR
;
A
#
# COMPACT_ATOMS: atom_id res chain seq x y z
N ASP A 1 -0.03 4.20 16.82
CA ASP A 1 -1.15 3.47 16.19
C ASP A 1 -2.40 4.35 16.19
N GLY A 2 -2.60 5.20 15.19
CA GLY A 2 -3.78 6.06 15.06
C GLY A 2 -4.89 5.45 14.18
N SER A 3 -4.94 4.13 14.02
CA SER A 3 -5.98 3.48 13.20
C SER A 3 -7.24 3.19 14.02
N SER A 4 -8.41 3.47 13.43
CA SER A 4 -9.70 3.15 14.06
C SER A 4 -10.00 1.65 14.14
N ASN A 5 -9.33 0.82 13.34
CA ASN A 5 -9.58 -0.62 13.17
C ASN A 5 -11.05 -0.96 12.80
N LEU A 6 -11.81 0.00 12.25
CA LEU A 6 -13.24 -0.17 11.94
C LEU A 6 -13.49 -0.72 10.52
N ALA A 7 -12.47 -0.87 9.70
CA ALA A 7 -12.64 -1.32 8.32
C ALA A 7 -13.34 -2.69 8.17
N PRO A 8 -13.06 -3.73 8.98
CA PRO A 8 -13.80 -4.98 8.93
C PRO A 8 -15.28 -4.81 9.27
N TYR A 9 -15.59 -4.00 10.27
CA TYR A 9 -17.00 -3.75 10.68
C TYR A 9 -17.80 -3.01 9.61
N LEU A 10 -17.15 -2.07 8.91
CA LEU A 10 -17.74 -1.40 7.73
C LEU A 10 -17.91 -2.38 6.56
N ARG A 11 -16.93 -3.28 6.35
CA ARG A 11 -16.97 -4.28 5.27
C ARG A 11 -18.15 -5.22 5.39
N PHE A 12 -18.43 -5.70 6.59
CA PHE A 12 -19.52 -6.64 6.87
C PHE A 12 -20.83 -5.98 7.30
N GLY A 13 -20.92 -4.64 7.27
CA GLY A 13 -22.15 -3.91 7.60
C GLY A 13 -22.51 -3.92 9.08
N VAL A 14 -21.63 -4.40 9.96
CA VAL A 14 -21.81 -4.35 11.42
C VAL A 14 -21.85 -2.90 11.91
N LEU A 15 -21.04 -2.05 11.27
CA LEU A 15 -21.10 -0.59 11.43
C LEU A 15 -21.66 0.02 10.14
N GLY A 16 -22.82 0.68 10.27
CA GLY A 16 -23.42 1.41 9.16
C GLY A 16 -22.62 2.68 8.82
N LEU A 17 -22.31 2.88 7.52
CA LEU A 17 -21.55 4.06 7.07
C LEU A 17 -22.23 5.38 7.49
N ARG A 18 -23.56 5.50 7.32
CA ARG A 18 -24.29 6.71 7.70
C ARG A 18 -24.14 7.00 9.19
N SER A 19 -24.28 5.98 10.04
CA SER A 19 -24.10 6.13 11.49
C SER A 19 -22.70 6.59 11.85
N ALA A 20 -21.68 6.06 11.17
CA ALA A 20 -20.29 6.47 11.34
C ALA A 20 -20.08 7.93 10.96
N ILE A 21 -20.63 8.38 9.83
CA ILE A 21 -20.55 9.78 9.38
C ILE A 21 -21.28 10.70 10.35
N TYR A 22 -22.52 10.39 10.76
CA TYR A 22 -23.25 11.18 11.72
C TYR A 22 -22.49 11.36 13.04
N ARG A 23 -21.86 10.29 13.53
CA ARG A 23 -21.04 10.36 14.74
C ARG A 23 -19.84 11.28 14.58
N CYS A 24 -19.17 11.24 13.43
CA CYS A 24 -18.06 12.16 13.14
C CYS A 24 -18.53 13.62 13.10
N LEU A 25 -19.65 13.89 12.42
CA LEU A 25 -20.20 15.25 12.33
C LEU A 25 -20.63 15.78 13.71
N ASP A 26 -21.16 14.92 14.57
CA ASP A 26 -21.52 15.26 15.94
C ASP A 26 -20.30 15.64 16.78
N ILE A 27 -19.22 14.87 16.67
CA ILE A 27 -17.95 15.17 17.34
C ILE A 27 -17.34 16.47 16.78
N LEU A 28 -17.38 16.70 15.46
CA LEU A 28 -16.88 17.94 14.85
C LEU A 28 -17.61 19.19 15.34
N LYS A 29 -18.91 19.10 15.61
CA LYS A 29 -19.71 20.23 16.18
C LYS A 29 -19.30 20.57 17.60
N ASN A 30 -18.84 19.59 18.37
CA ASN A 30 -18.57 19.70 19.80
C ASN A 30 -17.05 19.68 20.12
N ALA A 31 -16.17 19.70 19.12
CA ALA A 31 -14.73 19.59 19.31
C ALA A 31 -14.12 20.96 19.68
N ASP A 32 -13.48 21.03 20.84
CA ASP A 32 -12.79 22.24 21.33
C ASP A 32 -11.33 22.34 20.90
N GLY A 33 -10.81 21.34 20.17
CA GLY A 33 -9.39 21.24 19.85
C GLY A 33 -9.04 20.96 18.39
N ARG A 34 -8.04 21.68 17.84
CA ARG A 34 -7.58 21.57 16.45
C ARG A 34 -7.01 20.18 16.07
N LYS A 35 -6.46 19.43 17.06
CA LYS A 35 -5.91 18.08 16.83
C LYS A 35 -7.00 17.03 16.58
N ASP A 36 -8.11 17.13 17.28
CA ASP A 36 -9.22 16.20 17.14
C ASP A 36 -9.90 16.38 15.80
N LEU A 37 -10.02 17.62 15.32
CA LEU A 37 -10.55 17.97 14.00
C LEU A 37 -9.74 17.32 12.88
N LEU A 38 -8.40 17.35 12.91
CA LEU A 38 -7.54 16.75 11.87
C LEU A 38 -7.69 15.23 11.78
N GLY A 39 -7.84 14.57 12.92
CA GLY A 39 -8.04 13.11 12.95
C GLY A 39 -9.39 12.69 12.35
N ILE A 40 -10.45 13.43 12.68
CA ILE A 40 -11.81 13.18 12.19
C ILE A 40 -11.91 13.49 10.70
N ASP A 41 -11.35 14.60 10.23
CA ASP A 41 -11.31 14.94 8.81
C ASP A 41 -10.57 13.88 7.99
N ALA A 42 -9.42 13.41 8.48
CA ALA A 42 -8.69 12.34 7.82
C ALA A 42 -9.51 11.05 7.75
N TRP A 43 -10.29 10.74 8.81
CA TRP A 43 -11.12 9.54 8.82
C TRP A 43 -12.34 9.68 7.90
N LEU A 44 -13.01 10.83 7.89
CA LEU A 44 -14.10 11.14 6.94
C LEU A 44 -13.63 11.05 5.49
N ASN A 45 -12.45 11.59 5.18
CA ASN A 45 -11.85 11.46 3.85
C ASN A 45 -11.65 9.98 3.45
N ASN A 46 -11.25 9.11 4.38
CA ASN A 46 -11.15 7.67 4.09
C ASN A 46 -12.51 7.03 3.80
N LEU A 47 -13.59 7.46 4.46
CA LEU A 47 -14.95 7.01 4.16
C LEU A 47 -15.43 7.49 2.79
N ILE A 48 -15.10 8.73 2.41
CA ILE A 48 -15.39 9.28 1.07
C ILE A 48 -14.65 8.48 0.00
N TRP A 49 -13.36 8.19 0.19
CA TRP A 49 -12.58 7.35 -0.73
C TRP A 49 -13.17 5.94 -0.87
N ARG A 50 -13.64 5.36 0.24
CA ARG A 50 -14.32 4.07 0.21
C ARG A 50 -15.56 4.12 -0.70
N GLU A 51 -16.43 5.11 -0.51
CA GLU A 51 -17.63 5.27 -1.34
C GLU A 51 -17.28 5.57 -2.80
N PHE A 52 -16.28 6.41 -3.04
CA PHE A 52 -15.78 6.68 -4.39
C PHE A 52 -15.40 5.40 -5.12
N HIS A 53 -14.61 4.51 -4.50
CA HIS A 53 -14.22 3.25 -5.12
C HIS A 53 -15.42 2.31 -5.36
N ILE A 54 -16.39 2.29 -4.46
CA ILE A 54 -17.63 1.52 -4.63
C ILE A 54 -18.43 2.05 -5.83
N GLN A 55 -18.57 3.37 -5.97
CA GLN A 55 -19.25 3.97 -7.12
C GLN A 55 -18.50 3.69 -8.44
N ILE A 56 -17.17 3.82 -8.44
CA ILE A 56 -16.36 3.47 -9.61
C ILE A 56 -16.62 2.00 -10.02
N MET A 57 -16.57 1.06 -9.10
CA MET A 57 -16.81 -0.35 -9.40
C MET A 57 -18.24 -0.62 -9.87
N TYR A 58 -19.22 0.10 -9.33
CA TYR A 58 -20.63 -0.02 -9.72
C TYR A 58 -20.88 0.43 -11.16
N TYR A 59 -20.33 1.60 -11.56
CA TYR A 59 -20.54 2.16 -12.90
C TYR A 59 -19.55 1.64 -13.94
N PHE A 60 -18.39 1.12 -13.51
CA PHE A 60 -17.34 0.60 -14.36
C PHE A 60 -16.87 -0.77 -13.86
N PRO A 61 -17.74 -1.81 -13.92
CA PRO A 61 -17.45 -3.12 -13.35
C PRO A 61 -16.26 -3.83 -14.00
N GLU A 62 -15.91 -3.48 -15.24
CA GLU A 62 -14.70 -3.95 -15.93
C GLU A 62 -13.42 -3.54 -15.20
N SER A 63 -13.44 -2.46 -14.41
CA SER A 63 -12.30 -2.01 -13.60
C SER A 63 -11.83 -3.07 -12.59
N ARG A 64 -12.64 -4.09 -12.33
CA ARG A 64 -12.26 -5.25 -11.52
C ARG A 64 -11.05 -5.98 -12.10
N THR A 65 -10.96 -6.10 -13.42
CA THR A 65 -9.95 -6.91 -14.12
C THR A 65 -9.14 -6.13 -15.14
N GLN A 66 -9.61 -4.93 -15.52
CA GLN A 66 -8.95 -4.05 -16.49
C GLN A 66 -8.45 -2.77 -15.81
N ASN A 67 -7.46 -2.12 -16.39
CA ASN A 67 -7.09 -0.80 -15.91
C ASN A 67 -8.21 0.19 -16.21
N PHE A 68 -8.58 1.02 -15.25
CA PHE A 68 -9.58 2.07 -15.48
C PHE A 68 -9.17 3.00 -16.64
N ARG A 69 -7.87 3.29 -16.72
CA ARG A 69 -7.27 3.96 -17.87
C ARG A 69 -6.67 2.93 -18.82
N SER A 70 -7.39 2.59 -19.87
CA SER A 70 -7.02 1.58 -20.88
C SER A 70 -5.64 1.81 -21.51
N LEU A 71 -5.16 3.05 -21.54
CA LEU A 71 -3.79 3.36 -21.99
C LEU A 71 -2.74 2.50 -21.29
N TYR A 72 -2.94 2.21 -20.02
CA TYR A 72 -2.00 1.42 -19.21
C TYR A 72 -2.15 -0.10 -19.38
N ASP A 73 -3.08 -0.58 -20.21
CA ASP A 73 -3.13 -2.00 -20.59
C ASP A 73 -1.90 -2.42 -21.42
N GLN A 74 -1.19 -1.43 -21.96
CA GLN A 74 0.07 -1.63 -22.67
C GLN A 74 1.29 -1.79 -21.74
N LEU A 75 1.13 -1.65 -20.41
CA LEU A 75 2.22 -1.85 -19.45
C LEU A 75 2.76 -3.27 -19.54
N LYS A 76 4.05 -3.37 -19.83
CA LYS A 76 4.76 -4.64 -19.83
C LYS A 76 5.24 -4.93 -18.41
N TRP A 77 4.44 -5.68 -17.67
CA TRP A 77 4.82 -6.19 -16.37
C TRP A 77 5.88 -7.29 -16.51
N ARG A 78 6.82 -7.37 -15.58
CA ARG A 78 7.82 -8.46 -15.53
C ARG A 78 7.21 -9.77 -15.04
N ASN A 79 6.32 -9.66 -14.05
CA ASN A 79 5.59 -10.78 -13.46
C ASN A 79 6.52 -11.94 -13.04
N ASP A 80 7.62 -11.62 -12.37
CA ASP A 80 8.54 -12.62 -11.86
C ASP A 80 7.93 -13.34 -10.64
N HIS A 81 7.73 -14.64 -10.78
CA HIS A 81 7.10 -15.46 -9.75
C HIS A 81 7.94 -15.59 -8.48
N SER A 82 9.26 -15.62 -8.59
CA SER A 82 10.16 -15.76 -7.44
C SER A 82 10.18 -14.47 -6.61
N GLU A 83 10.23 -13.31 -7.27
CA GLU A 83 10.13 -12.00 -6.62
C GLU A 83 8.75 -11.80 -5.98
N PHE A 84 7.67 -12.25 -6.65
CA PHE A 84 6.32 -12.21 -6.08
C PHE A 84 6.20 -13.09 -4.83
N GLN A 85 6.79 -14.29 -4.87
CA GLN A 85 6.79 -15.17 -3.69
C GLN A 85 7.59 -14.56 -2.55
N ALA A 86 8.78 -14.01 -2.83
CA ALA A 86 9.58 -13.32 -1.82
C ALA A 86 8.82 -12.12 -1.18
N TRP A 87 8.03 -11.40 -1.99
CA TRP A 87 7.17 -10.33 -1.49
C TRP A 87 6.06 -10.88 -0.58
N LYS A 88 5.35 -11.93 -0.96
CA LYS A 88 4.32 -12.57 -0.12
C LYS A 88 4.88 -13.06 1.20
N ASP A 89 6.06 -13.67 1.18
CA ASP A 89 6.69 -14.25 2.36
C ASP A 89 7.37 -13.21 3.27
N GLY A 90 7.32 -11.91 2.90
CA GLY A 90 8.02 -10.86 3.65
C GLY A 90 9.53 -11.11 3.71
N ARG A 91 10.15 -11.41 2.57
CA ARG A 91 11.56 -11.72 2.38
C ARG A 91 12.21 -10.93 1.25
N THR A 92 11.74 -9.70 1.03
CA THR A 92 12.26 -8.81 -0.01
C THR A 92 13.62 -8.22 0.32
N GLY A 93 14.01 -8.24 1.61
CA GLY A 93 15.17 -7.54 2.13
C GLY A 93 14.92 -6.06 2.40
N TYR A 94 13.68 -5.57 2.26
CA TYR A 94 13.25 -4.23 2.66
C TYR A 94 12.39 -4.32 3.93
N PRO A 95 12.95 -3.97 5.12
CA PRO A 95 12.35 -4.29 6.41
C PRO A 95 10.90 -3.85 6.58
N VAL A 96 10.54 -2.64 6.11
CA VAL A 96 9.17 -2.14 6.23
C VAL A 96 8.19 -2.89 5.32
N VAL A 97 8.62 -3.35 4.15
CA VAL A 97 7.82 -4.17 3.24
C VAL A 97 7.63 -5.55 3.86
N ASP A 98 8.72 -6.14 4.34
CA ASP A 98 8.71 -7.47 4.95
C ASP A 98 7.86 -7.48 6.22
N ALA A 99 7.96 -6.46 7.06
CA ALA A 99 7.10 -6.27 8.23
C ALA A 99 5.61 -6.20 7.85
N ALA A 100 5.27 -5.46 6.80
CA ALA A 100 3.90 -5.34 6.33
C ALA A 100 3.33 -6.69 5.85
N MET A 101 4.10 -7.43 5.06
CA MET A 101 3.66 -8.71 4.51
C MET A 101 3.56 -9.80 5.59
N ARG A 102 4.50 -9.85 6.53
CA ARG A 102 4.43 -10.78 7.68
C ARG A 102 3.27 -10.45 8.62
N GLN A 103 2.97 -9.16 8.84
CA GLN A 103 1.78 -8.77 9.59
C GLN A 103 0.51 -9.21 8.88
N LEU A 104 0.43 -9.02 7.56
CA LEU A 104 -0.72 -9.43 6.76
C LEU A 104 -0.98 -10.92 6.90
N ASP A 105 0.06 -11.74 6.71
CA ASP A 105 -0.01 -13.19 6.82
C ASP A 105 -0.43 -13.65 8.24
N SER A 106 0.11 -12.99 9.27
CA SER A 106 -0.12 -13.38 10.67
C SER A 106 -1.50 -13.05 11.20
N ILE A 107 -2.05 -11.86 10.87
CA ILE A 107 -3.27 -11.35 11.50
C ILE A 107 -4.35 -10.87 10.51
N GLY A 108 -4.11 -10.96 9.22
CA GLY A 108 -5.07 -10.54 8.18
C GLY A 108 -5.36 -9.04 8.17
N TRP A 109 -4.49 -8.22 8.76
CA TRP A 109 -4.66 -6.78 8.82
C TRP A 109 -3.33 -6.03 8.85
N ILE A 110 -3.24 -4.92 8.10
CA ILE A 110 -2.08 -4.02 8.11
C ILE A 110 -2.53 -2.55 8.01
N PRO A 111 -1.78 -1.61 8.60
CA PRO A 111 -2.06 -0.18 8.53
C PRO A 111 -2.06 0.33 7.09
N ASN A 112 -2.85 1.36 6.81
CA ASN A 112 -2.97 1.93 5.45
C ASN A 112 -1.61 2.33 4.84
N GLN A 113 -0.72 2.93 5.62
CA GLN A 113 0.61 3.30 5.12
C GLN A 113 1.45 2.08 4.74
N ALA A 114 1.37 1.00 5.51
CA ALA A 114 2.05 -0.26 5.20
C ALA A 114 1.48 -0.89 3.92
N ARG A 115 0.15 -0.85 3.70
CA ARG A 115 -0.48 -1.27 2.43
C ARG A 115 0.09 -0.52 1.25
N ASN A 116 0.14 0.80 1.33
CA ASN A 116 0.66 1.66 0.26
C ASN A 116 2.14 1.38 -0.05
N ILE A 117 2.97 1.18 0.98
CA ILE A 117 4.40 0.89 0.80
C ILE A 117 4.58 -0.49 0.16
N ALA A 118 3.91 -1.53 0.67
CA ALA A 118 4.00 -2.88 0.15
C ALA A 118 3.47 -2.98 -1.30
N ALA A 119 2.33 -2.33 -1.58
CA ALA A 119 1.76 -2.29 -2.92
C ALA A 119 2.65 -1.51 -3.90
N SER A 120 3.18 -0.34 -3.50
CA SER A 120 4.09 0.44 -4.34
C SER A 120 5.36 -0.35 -4.65
N PHE A 121 5.91 -1.07 -3.68
CA PHE A 121 7.07 -1.92 -3.90
C PHE A 121 6.78 -3.00 -4.96
N LEU A 122 5.66 -3.71 -4.84
CA LEU A 122 5.27 -4.73 -5.81
C LEU A 122 5.17 -4.16 -7.23
N VAL A 123 4.38 -3.10 -7.41
CA VAL A 123 4.05 -2.59 -8.76
C VAL A 123 5.13 -1.72 -9.37
N LYS A 124 5.94 -1.02 -8.56
CA LYS A 124 6.96 -0.09 -9.05
C LYS A 124 8.37 -0.69 -8.98
N ASP A 125 8.75 -1.22 -7.82
CA ASP A 125 10.10 -1.76 -7.66
C ASP A 125 10.24 -3.13 -8.32
N LEU A 126 9.28 -4.05 -8.14
CA LEU A 126 9.32 -5.35 -8.79
C LEU A 126 8.73 -5.36 -10.20
N LEU A 127 7.94 -4.35 -10.55
CA LEU A 127 7.21 -4.23 -11.82
C LEU A 127 6.32 -5.47 -12.07
N ILE A 128 5.59 -5.87 -11.04
CA ILE A 128 4.62 -6.96 -11.06
C ILE A 128 3.22 -6.39 -11.19
N ASP A 129 2.37 -7.06 -11.96
CA ASP A 129 0.98 -6.64 -12.22
C ASP A 129 0.21 -6.47 -10.90
N TRP A 130 -0.42 -5.32 -10.75
CA TRP A 130 -1.20 -4.98 -9.57
C TRP A 130 -2.30 -6.01 -9.26
N ARG A 131 -2.82 -6.71 -10.26
CA ARG A 131 -3.86 -7.74 -10.10
C ARG A 131 -3.39 -8.91 -9.24
N TRP A 132 -2.09 -9.25 -9.29
CA TRP A 132 -1.51 -10.29 -8.44
C TRP A 132 -1.51 -9.86 -6.96
N GLY A 133 -1.11 -8.62 -6.71
CA GLY A 133 -1.12 -8.08 -5.34
C GLY A 133 -2.54 -7.83 -4.82
N GLU A 134 -3.45 -7.33 -5.66
CA GLU A 134 -4.87 -7.16 -5.33
C GLU A 134 -5.48 -8.48 -4.88
N LYS A 135 -5.31 -9.53 -5.69
CA LYS A 135 -5.82 -10.86 -5.37
C LYS A 135 -5.28 -11.37 -4.03
N TRP A 136 -3.98 -11.26 -3.82
CA TRP A 136 -3.34 -11.70 -2.57
C TRP A 136 -3.87 -10.91 -1.36
N PHE A 137 -3.97 -9.59 -1.46
CA PHE A 137 -4.52 -8.77 -0.37
C PHE A 137 -5.98 -9.11 -0.09
N ARG A 138 -6.79 -9.32 -1.10
CA ARG A 138 -8.21 -9.68 -0.95
C ARG A 138 -8.40 -11.04 -0.28
N GLU A 139 -7.50 -11.99 -0.54
CA GLU A 139 -7.52 -13.31 0.08
C GLU A 139 -7.05 -13.30 1.54
N CYS A 140 -6.11 -12.40 1.90
CA CYS A 140 -5.53 -12.35 3.23
C CYS A 140 -6.21 -11.33 4.17
N LEU A 141 -6.76 -10.23 3.65
CA LEU A 141 -7.29 -9.15 4.48
C LEU A 141 -8.68 -9.47 5.04
N LEU A 142 -8.85 -9.31 6.35
CA LEU A 142 -10.15 -9.36 7.04
C LEU A 142 -11.13 -8.31 6.51
N ASP A 143 -10.63 -7.15 6.11
CA ASP A 143 -11.40 -6.05 5.53
C ASP A 143 -11.37 -6.02 3.99
N GLY A 144 -10.99 -7.14 3.35
CA GLY A 144 -10.87 -7.28 1.91
C GLY A 144 -12.16 -7.01 1.16
N ASP A 145 -12.40 -5.76 0.77
CA ASP A 145 -13.52 -5.32 -0.06
C ASP A 145 -13.06 -5.22 -1.52
N LEU A 146 -13.79 -5.84 -2.44
CA LEU A 146 -13.39 -5.91 -3.84
C LEU A 146 -13.22 -4.51 -4.46
N ALA A 147 -14.20 -3.62 -4.28
CA ALA A 147 -14.15 -2.29 -4.89
C ALA A 147 -13.04 -1.42 -4.30
N VAL A 148 -12.96 -1.41 -2.97
CA VAL A 148 -11.98 -0.59 -2.24
C VAL A 148 -10.56 -1.11 -2.48
N ASN A 149 -10.36 -2.42 -2.42
CA ASN A 149 -9.05 -3.03 -2.64
C ASN A 149 -8.58 -2.79 -4.08
N THR A 150 -9.41 -3.11 -5.08
CA THR A 150 -9.10 -2.88 -6.50
C THR A 150 -8.82 -1.41 -6.79
N GLY A 151 -9.65 -0.49 -6.28
CA GLY A 151 -9.45 0.94 -6.47
C GLY A 151 -8.13 1.45 -5.91
N ASN A 152 -7.79 1.06 -4.68
CA ASN A 152 -6.50 1.42 -4.06
C ASN A 152 -5.29 0.80 -4.79
N TRP A 153 -5.39 -0.43 -5.26
CA TRP A 153 -4.33 -1.06 -6.05
C TRP A 153 -4.10 -0.33 -7.38
N GLN A 154 -5.18 0.05 -8.08
CA GLN A 154 -5.07 0.84 -9.30
C GLN A 154 -4.55 2.26 -9.03
N GLN A 155 -4.91 2.88 -7.91
CA GLN A 155 -4.35 4.15 -7.49
C GLN A 155 -2.83 4.07 -7.31
N VAL A 156 -2.34 3.06 -6.57
CA VAL A 156 -0.90 2.83 -6.37
C VAL A 156 -0.22 2.48 -7.69
N ALA A 157 -0.84 1.68 -8.54
CA ALA A 157 -0.34 1.37 -9.88
C ALA A 157 -0.31 2.61 -10.80
N GLY A 158 -1.14 3.62 -10.54
CA GLY A 158 -1.30 4.80 -11.39
C GLY A 158 -2.16 4.53 -12.63
N THR A 159 -2.99 3.50 -12.57
CA THR A 159 -3.89 3.04 -13.65
C THR A 159 -5.35 3.36 -13.36
N GLY A 160 -5.64 3.89 -12.17
CA GLY A 160 -6.97 4.22 -11.67
C GLY A 160 -7.54 5.55 -12.20
N PRO A 161 -8.77 5.90 -11.79
CA PRO A 161 -9.46 7.12 -12.20
C PRO A 161 -8.79 8.39 -11.68
N ASP A 162 -8.08 8.32 -10.57
CA ASP A 162 -7.37 9.45 -9.98
C ASP A 162 -6.16 9.85 -10.83
N ALA A 163 -6.14 11.10 -11.20
CA ALA A 163 -5.21 11.61 -12.19
C ALA A 163 -3.88 12.09 -11.59
N ALA A 164 -3.08 11.24 -10.99
CA ALA A 164 -1.70 11.64 -10.74
C ALA A 164 -0.96 11.78 -12.08
N PRO A 165 -0.44 12.96 -12.45
CA PRO A 165 0.18 13.19 -13.76
C PRO A 165 1.47 12.39 -13.95
N PHE A 166 2.08 11.94 -12.84
CA PHE A 166 3.31 11.15 -12.84
C PHE A 166 3.17 9.93 -11.92
N PRO A 167 3.81 8.80 -12.26
CA PRO A 167 3.83 7.63 -11.39
C PRO A 167 4.54 8.00 -10.07
N ARG A 168 3.82 7.92 -8.96
CA ARG A 168 4.43 8.04 -7.63
C ARG A 168 5.20 6.76 -7.33
N ILE A 169 6.49 6.87 -7.14
CA ILE A 169 7.35 5.75 -6.70
C ILE A 169 7.78 6.05 -5.28
N LEU A 170 7.34 5.22 -4.35
CA LEU A 170 7.69 5.38 -2.94
C LEU A 170 9.05 4.72 -2.67
N ASN A 171 9.99 5.47 -2.12
CA ASN A 171 11.22 4.86 -1.62
C ASN A 171 10.94 4.14 -0.29
N PRO A 172 11.04 2.81 -0.20
CA PRO A 172 10.64 2.05 0.98
C PRO A 172 11.42 2.48 2.24
N THR A 173 12.71 2.70 2.12
CA THR A 173 13.56 3.12 3.25
C THR A 173 13.19 4.51 3.76
N ARG A 174 12.91 5.49 2.86
CA ARG A 174 12.44 6.82 3.27
C ARG A 174 11.07 6.74 3.94
N GLN A 175 10.16 5.93 3.42
CA GLN A 175 8.84 5.75 4.04
C GLN A 175 8.96 5.08 5.41
N SER A 176 9.84 4.09 5.54
CA SER A 176 10.15 3.42 6.80
C SER A 176 10.61 4.43 7.87
N ARG A 177 11.62 5.23 7.57
CA ARG A 177 12.12 6.28 8.50
C ARG A 177 11.05 7.32 8.86
N LYS A 178 10.14 7.62 7.93
CA LYS A 178 9.06 8.59 8.16
C LYS A 178 7.97 8.06 9.09
N TYR A 179 7.52 6.83 8.90
CA TYR A 179 6.34 6.28 9.59
C TYR A 179 6.66 5.38 10.77
N ASP A 180 7.88 4.87 10.83
CA ASP A 180 8.40 4.05 11.94
C ASP A 180 9.80 4.54 12.36
N PRO A 181 9.96 5.83 12.77
CA PRO A 181 11.27 6.43 13.01
C PRO A 181 12.11 5.71 14.08
N THR A 182 11.47 4.97 14.96
CA THR A 182 12.13 4.18 16.02
C THR A 182 12.38 2.73 15.61
N GLY A 183 11.77 2.24 14.51
CA GLY A 183 11.86 0.85 14.07
C GLY A 183 10.99 -0.12 14.89
N ASN A 184 10.05 0.38 15.67
CA ASN A 184 9.22 -0.48 16.53
C ASN A 184 8.29 -1.40 15.72
N TYR A 185 7.76 -0.90 14.61
CA TYR A 185 6.95 -1.70 13.71
C TYR A 185 7.76 -2.84 13.09
N ILE A 186 8.97 -2.52 12.60
CA ILE A 186 9.87 -3.51 12.03
C ILE A 186 10.26 -4.55 13.08
N ARG A 187 10.68 -4.12 14.29
CA ARG A 187 11.07 -5.07 15.38
C ARG A 187 9.97 -6.06 15.71
N LYS A 188 8.72 -5.58 15.71
CA LYS A 188 7.57 -6.43 16.03
C LYS A 188 7.36 -7.54 15.00
N TRP A 189 7.55 -7.26 13.71
CA TRP A 189 7.20 -8.18 12.64
C TRP A 189 8.40 -8.84 11.94
N VAL A 190 9.60 -8.35 12.21
CA VAL A 190 10.86 -8.89 11.67
C VAL A 190 11.82 -9.11 12.82
N PRO A 191 11.63 -10.17 13.62
CA PRO A 191 12.41 -10.41 14.84
C PRO A 191 13.91 -10.56 14.58
N GLU A 192 14.33 -10.97 13.38
CA GLU A 192 15.76 -11.05 13.00
C GLU A 192 16.46 -9.68 13.04
N LEU A 193 15.70 -8.59 13.02
CA LEU A 193 16.22 -7.22 13.06
C LEU A 193 16.04 -6.55 14.43
N ALA A 194 15.52 -7.24 15.43
CA ALA A 194 15.11 -6.65 16.70
C ALA A 194 16.24 -5.92 17.44
N ASP A 195 17.46 -6.47 17.38
CA ASP A 195 18.63 -5.94 18.09
C ASP A 195 19.35 -4.82 17.32
N LEU A 196 18.87 -4.44 16.14
CA LEU A 196 19.50 -3.38 15.37
C LEU A 196 19.15 -1.99 15.95
N GLU A 197 20.12 -1.09 15.88
CA GLU A 197 19.91 0.33 16.17
C GLU A 197 18.85 0.95 15.23
N LYS A 198 18.15 1.98 15.72
CA LYS A 198 17.05 2.65 15.01
C LYS A 198 17.39 3.09 13.58
N ASP A 199 18.63 3.53 13.32
CA ASP A 199 19.00 4.00 11.98
C ASP A 199 19.39 2.85 11.04
N ALA A 200 19.94 1.78 11.61
CA ALA A 200 20.36 0.60 10.86
C ALA A 200 19.18 -0.31 10.47
N ILE A 201 18.13 -0.33 11.29
CA ILE A 201 16.99 -1.26 11.10
C ILE A 201 16.22 -1.00 9.80
N HIS A 202 16.23 0.22 9.29
CA HIS A 202 15.51 0.59 8.06
C HIS A 202 16.23 0.15 6.78
N ALA A 203 17.55 -0.05 6.84
CA ALA A 203 18.39 -0.44 5.72
C ALA A 203 19.64 -1.20 6.22
N PRO A 204 19.48 -2.42 6.74
CA PRO A 204 20.58 -3.15 7.38
C PRO A 204 21.76 -3.43 6.45
N TRP A 205 21.52 -3.45 5.14
CA TRP A 205 22.57 -3.65 4.12
C TRP A 205 23.50 -2.45 3.91
N GLU A 206 23.07 -1.20 4.24
CA GLU A 206 23.87 0.02 3.98
C GLU A 206 25.20 0.01 4.76
N LYS A 207 25.26 -0.62 5.92
CA LYS A 207 26.49 -0.70 6.73
C LYS A 207 27.31 -1.98 6.46
N GLY A 208 27.00 -2.74 5.40
CA GLY A 208 27.71 -3.97 5.04
C GLY A 208 27.55 -5.13 6.02
N LYS A 209 26.77 -4.97 7.07
CA LYS A 209 26.51 -6.02 8.06
C LYS A 209 25.52 -7.03 7.50
N LYS A 210 25.91 -8.32 7.50
CA LYS A 210 24.98 -9.41 7.29
C LYS A 210 24.20 -9.64 8.58
N VAL A 211 22.88 -9.60 8.51
CA VAL A 211 22.03 -10.00 9.63
C VAL A 211 21.69 -11.49 9.44
N PRO A 212 22.05 -12.36 10.39
CA PRO A 212 21.69 -13.78 10.30
C PRO A 212 20.18 -13.96 10.12
N GLY A 213 19.78 -14.83 9.19
CA GLY A 213 18.37 -15.12 8.94
C GLY A 213 17.60 -14.09 8.09
N TYR A 214 18.13 -12.87 7.90
CA TYR A 214 17.49 -11.84 7.11
C TYR A 214 18.13 -11.68 5.72
N PRO A 215 17.31 -11.64 4.62
CA PRO A 215 17.82 -11.57 3.25
C PRO A 215 18.41 -10.21 2.91
N LYS A 216 19.28 -10.18 1.91
CA LYS A 216 19.66 -8.93 1.23
C LYS A 216 18.49 -8.44 0.36
N PRO A 217 18.44 -7.13 0.01
CA PRO A 217 17.48 -6.62 -0.94
C PRO A 217 17.50 -7.40 -2.26
N ILE A 218 16.33 -7.89 -2.69
CA ILE A 218 16.19 -8.62 -3.96
C ILE A 218 16.39 -7.73 -5.17
N ILE A 219 16.25 -6.41 -5.00
CA ILE A 219 16.52 -5.39 -6.02
C ILE A 219 16.99 -4.11 -5.36
N THR A 220 17.81 -3.31 -6.03
CA THR A 220 18.14 -1.95 -5.56
C THR A 220 17.05 -0.97 -5.99
N HIS A 221 16.53 -0.17 -5.04
CA HIS A 221 15.46 0.79 -5.31
C HIS A 221 15.82 1.79 -6.41
N LYS A 222 17.09 2.24 -6.49
CA LYS A 222 17.54 3.16 -7.54
C LYS A 222 17.31 2.57 -8.93
N PHE A 223 17.82 1.39 -9.19
CA PHE A 223 17.64 0.69 -10.47
C PHE A 223 16.15 0.43 -10.76
N ALA A 224 15.41 -0.04 -9.76
CA ALA A 224 13.99 -0.36 -9.88
C ALA A 224 13.15 0.88 -10.24
N SER A 225 13.39 2.00 -9.58
CA SER A 225 12.66 3.25 -9.83
C SER A 225 12.96 3.84 -11.20
N GLU A 226 14.21 3.80 -11.67
CA GLU A 226 14.58 4.21 -13.02
C GLU A 226 13.88 3.34 -14.08
N ARG A 227 13.90 2.02 -13.89
CA ARG A 227 13.19 1.05 -14.76
C ARG A 227 11.69 1.34 -14.81
N ALA A 228 11.06 1.56 -13.66
CA ALA A 228 9.64 1.87 -13.60
C ALA A 228 9.32 3.17 -14.35
N LEU A 229 10.10 4.23 -14.13
CA LEU A 229 9.92 5.51 -14.85
C LEU A 229 9.99 5.34 -16.36
N ILE A 230 11.01 4.64 -16.87
CA ILE A 230 11.16 4.37 -18.31
C ILE A 230 9.93 3.60 -18.83
N THR A 231 9.49 2.57 -18.11
CA THR A 231 8.34 1.75 -18.51
C THR A 231 7.06 2.58 -18.60
N TYR A 232 6.77 3.44 -17.60
CA TYR A 232 5.59 4.28 -17.62
C TYR A 232 5.66 5.43 -18.64
N GLN A 233 6.84 5.99 -18.89
CA GLN A 233 7.06 7.03 -19.89
C GLN A 233 6.89 6.50 -21.31
N SER A 234 7.34 5.29 -21.59
CA SER A 234 7.23 4.65 -22.92
C SER A 234 5.78 4.51 -23.39
N ILE A 235 4.81 4.46 -22.49
CA ILE A 235 3.38 4.40 -22.81
C ILE A 235 2.84 5.78 -23.18
N LYS A 236 3.21 6.81 -22.42
CA LYS A 236 2.77 8.19 -22.69
C LYS A 236 3.27 8.71 -24.04
N SER A 237 4.46 8.32 -24.46
CA SER A 237 5.03 8.71 -25.76
C SER A 237 4.35 8.06 -26.97
N ARG A 238 3.59 6.98 -26.77
CA ARG A 238 2.86 6.23 -27.81
C ARG A 238 1.40 6.70 -27.96
N SER A 239 0.90 7.54 -27.08
CA SER A 239 -0.47 8.09 -27.18
C SER A 239 -0.45 9.22 -28.22
N PRO A 240 -1.26 9.16 -29.31
CA PRO A 240 -1.44 10.31 -30.18
C PRO A 240 -2.03 11.47 -29.34
N ARG A 241 -1.54 12.68 -29.61
CA ARG A 241 -2.07 13.91 -29.01
C ARG A 241 -3.50 14.17 -29.45
#